data_8bc71d3ab9c418833e7a159f93b15bfa
#
_entry.id   8bc71d3ab9c418833e7a159f93b15bfa
#
_cell.length_a   1.000
_cell.length_b   1.000
_cell.length_c   1.000
_cell.angle_alpha   90.00
_cell.angle_beta   90.00
_cell.angle_gamma   90.00
#
_symmetry.space_group_name_H-M   'P 1'
#
loop_
_entity.id
_entity.type
_entity.pdbx_description
1 polymer ?
#
loop_
_entity_poly.entity_id
_entity_poly.type
_entity_poly.pdbx_seq_one_letter_code
_entity_poly.pdbx_strand_id
1 'polypeptide(L)'
;MSKIVFIPLDERPCNYIYPDYIGRMSGLELSMPPKEMLGDFKKEADVEAVWEWTKGQVKGASHLVVSMDMLLYGGIVPSRLHHLPEAVCAKRLECLKEIKKLEPGIQIYGFQLITRAPARDGSGEEPDYYEDYGY
;
A
#
# COMPACT_ATOMS: atom_id res chain seq x y z
N MET A 1 5.78 -8.74 22.87
CA MET A 1 6.10 -7.82 21.77
C MET A 1 4.83 -7.27 21.16
N SER A 2 4.82 -5.99 20.80
CA SER A 2 3.67 -5.41 20.11
C SER A 2 3.63 -5.89 18.67
N LYS A 3 2.51 -6.43 18.23
CA LYS A 3 2.27 -6.79 16.84
C LYS A 3 1.92 -5.54 16.06
N ILE A 4 2.63 -5.32 14.97
CA ILE A 4 2.39 -4.24 14.01
C ILE A 4 2.00 -4.87 12.68
N VAL A 5 0.87 -4.49 12.14
CA VAL A 5 0.52 -4.84 10.75
C VAL A 5 1.09 -3.77 9.84
N PHE A 6 1.89 -4.18 8.87
CA PHE A 6 2.59 -3.28 7.96
C PHE A 6 2.22 -3.59 6.50
N ILE A 7 1.63 -2.62 5.82
CA ILE A 7 1.30 -2.71 4.39
C ILE A 7 2.29 -1.85 3.62
N PRO A 8 3.22 -2.49 2.89
CA PRO A 8 4.29 -1.78 2.20
C PRO A 8 3.80 -1.01 0.97
N LEU A 9 4.64 -0.12 0.47
CA LEU A 9 4.37 0.65 -0.75
C LEU A 9 4.28 -0.26 -1.99
N ASP A 10 5.18 -1.21 -2.08
CA ASP A 10 5.25 -2.19 -3.17
C ASP A 10 6.13 -3.40 -2.77
N GLU A 11 6.36 -4.30 -3.72
CA GLU A 11 7.08 -5.57 -3.53
C GLU A 11 8.61 -5.43 -3.56
N ARG A 12 9.15 -4.25 -3.88
CA ARG A 12 10.60 -4.05 -4.00
C ARG A 12 11.32 -4.24 -2.66
N PRO A 13 12.56 -4.75 -2.66
CA PRO A 13 13.28 -5.02 -1.42
C PRO A 13 13.35 -3.84 -0.44
N CYS A 14 13.56 -2.62 -0.94
CA CYS A 14 13.63 -1.42 -0.09
C CYS A 14 12.32 -1.12 0.64
N ASN A 15 11.18 -1.51 0.08
CA ASN A 15 9.86 -1.28 0.65
C ASN A 15 9.31 -2.51 1.40
N TYR A 16 9.82 -3.70 1.09
CA TYR A 16 9.33 -4.96 1.67
C TYR A 16 10.32 -5.56 2.68
N ILE A 17 11.57 -5.80 2.28
CA ILE A 17 12.55 -6.48 3.12
C ILE A 17 13.13 -5.56 4.19
N TYR A 18 13.47 -4.33 3.84
CA TYR A 18 14.12 -3.41 4.78
C TYR A 18 13.25 -3.04 5.98
N PRO A 19 11.95 -2.75 5.83
CA PRO A 19 11.08 -2.54 6.98
C PRO A 19 11.05 -3.74 7.94
N ASP A 20 11.02 -4.96 7.42
CA ASP A 20 11.06 -6.18 8.26
C ASP A 20 12.37 -6.27 9.05
N TYR A 21 13.51 -6.01 8.43
CA TYR A 21 14.80 -5.99 9.12
C TYR A 21 14.87 -4.92 10.20
N ILE A 22 14.41 -3.71 9.89
CA ILE A 22 14.39 -2.60 10.85
C ILE A 22 13.48 -2.97 12.03
N GLY A 23 12.30 -3.53 11.77
CA GLY A 23 11.39 -4.00 12.80
C GLY A 23 12.06 -5.03 13.73
N ARG A 24 12.65 -6.06 13.16
CA ARG A 24 13.35 -7.11 13.93
C ARG A 24 14.51 -6.54 14.77
N MET A 25 15.30 -5.65 14.20
CA MET A 25 16.40 -4.99 14.93
C MET A 25 15.90 -4.13 16.09
N SER A 26 14.68 -3.62 15.98
CA SER A 26 14.02 -2.80 17.02
C SER A 26 13.21 -3.65 18.03
N GLY A 27 13.24 -4.97 17.92
CA GLY A 27 12.45 -5.86 18.77
C GLY A 27 10.94 -5.82 18.48
N LEU A 28 10.55 -5.40 17.30
CA LEU A 28 9.17 -5.36 16.84
C LEU A 28 8.86 -6.55 15.94
N GLU A 29 7.61 -7.02 16.01
CA GLU A 29 7.09 -8.02 15.08
C GLU A 29 6.24 -7.31 14.03
N LEU A 30 6.69 -7.33 12.77
CA LEU A 30 5.91 -6.86 11.63
C LEU A 30 5.16 -8.01 10.97
N SER A 31 3.83 -7.91 10.93
CA SER A 31 2.98 -8.79 10.13
C SER A 31 2.77 -8.12 8.76
N MET A 32 3.30 -8.72 7.72
CA MET A 32 3.27 -8.19 6.35
C MET A 32 2.55 -9.16 5.42
N PRO A 33 1.81 -8.67 4.41
CA PRO A 33 1.20 -9.56 3.44
C PRO A 33 2.25 -10.36 2.66
N PRO A 34 1.93 -11.57 2.21
CA PRO A 34 2.81 -12.31 1.32
C PRO A 34 3.18 -11.49 0.09
N LYS A 35 4.45 -11.55 -0.32
CA LYS A 35 4.97 -10.75 -1.45
C LYS A 35 4.15 -10.94 -2.73
N GLU A 36 3.65 -12.15 -2.95
CA GLU A 36 2.86 -12.53 -4.11
C GLU A 36 1.54 -11.76 -4.23
N MET A 37 1.03 -11.21 -3.13
CA MET A 37 -0.18 -10.38 -3.13
C MET A 37 0.08 -8.95 -3.62
N LEU A 38 1.34 -8.50 -3.63
CA LEU A 38 1.68 -7.07 -3.77
C LEU A 38 1.84 -6.60 -5.20
N GLY A 39 1.58 -7.47 -6.18
CA GLY A 39 1.78 -7.14 -7.58
C GLY A 39 3.23 -7.25 -8.03
N ASP A 40 3.52 -6.68 -9.19
CA ASP A 40 4.85 -6.68 -9.78
C ASP A 40 4.98 -5.50 -10.75
N PHE A 41 5.75 -4.48 -10.39
CA PHE A 41 6.01 -3.27 -11.16
C PHE A 41 4.72 -2.59 -11.64
N LYS A 42 4.36 -2.69 -12.93
CA LYS A 42 3.13 -2.13 -13.51
C LYS A 42 1.88 -2.92 -13.17
N LYS A 43 2.04 -4.19 -12.81
CA LYS A 43 0.93 -5.04 -12.40
C LYS A 43 0.53 -4.67 -10.99
N GLU A 44 -0.67 -4.16 -10.84
CA GLU A 44 -1.23 -3.83 -9.54
C GLU A 44 -1.39 -5.06 -8.63
N ALA A 45 -1.31 -4.83 -7.34
CA ALA A 45 -1.71 -5.81 -6.34
C ALA A 45 -3.21 -6.12 -6.45
N ASP A 46 -3.59 -7.32 -6.02
CA ASP A 46 -5.00 -7.59 -5.73
C ASP A 46 -5.37 -6.85 -4.44
N VAL A 47 -5.84 -5.61 -4.60
CA VAL A 47 -6.13 -4.71 -3.48
C VAL A 47 -7.18 -5.28 -2.55
N GLU A 48 -8.20 -5.96 -3.08
CA GLU A 48 -9.25 -6.57 -2.27
C GLU A 48 -8.67 -7.72 -1.42
N ALA A 49 -7.80 -8.54 -1.98
CA ALA A 49 -7.10 -9.59 -1.24
C ALA A 49 -6.19 -9.01 -0.16
N VAL A 50 -5.47 -7.92 -0.43
CA VAL A 50 -4.65 -7.22 0.57
C VAL A 50 -5.51 -6.69 1.72
N TRP A 51 -6.68 -6.10 1.43
CA TRP A 51 -7.61 -5.65 2.46
C TRP A 51 -8.16 -6.79 3.31
N GLU A 52 -8.59 -7.90 2.69
CA GLU A 52 -9.09 -9.07 3.43
C GLU A 52 -7.99 -9.67 4.31
N TRP A 53 -6.78 -9.79 3.80
CA TRP A 53 -5.63 -10.22 4.59
C TRP A 53 -5.40 -9.28 5.77
N THR A 54 -5.41 -7.96 5.54
CA THR A 54 -5.21 -6.95 6.59
C THR A 54 -6.26 -7.07 7.69
N LYS A 55 -7.53 -7.20 7.34
CA LYS A 55 -8.62 -7.40 8.31
C LYS A 55 -8.42 -8.65 9.15
N GLY A 56 -7.89 -9.71 8.57
CA GLY A 56 -7.55 -10.95 9.29
C GLY A 56 -6.39 -10.78 10.28
N GLN A 57 -5.50 -9.82 10.05
CA GLN A 57 -4.29 -9.64 10.86
C GLN A 57 -4.40 -8.61 11.99
N VAL A 58 -5.34 -7.67 11.90
CA VAL A 58 -5.38 -6.53 12.83
C VAL A 58 -5.87 -6.89 14.23
N LYS A 59 -6.53 -8.04 14.41
CA LYS A 59 -6.98 -8.46 15.74
C LYS A 59 -5.77 -8.65 16.69
N GLY A 60 -5.78 -7.94 17.79
CA GLY A 60 -4.69 -7.94 18.77
C GLY A 60 -3.45 -7.16 18.33
N ALA A 61 -3.48 -6.51 17.19
CA ALA A 61 -2.40 -5.63 16.77
C ALA A 61 -2.49 -4.26 17.46
N SER A 62 -1.35 -3.71 17.82
CA SER A 62 -1.28 -2.36 18.43
C SER A 62 -1.32 -1.27 17.36
N HIS A 63 -0.72 -1.53 16.20
CA HIS A 63 -0.55 -0.55 15.14
C HIS A 63 -0.81 -1.17 13.77
N LEU A 64 -1.36 -0.34 12.88
CA LEU A 64 -1.38 -0.56 11.44
C LEU A 64 -0.60 0.58 10.79
N VAL A 65 0.48 0.24 10.10
CA VAL A 65 1.23 1.17 9.24
C VAL A 65 0.91 0.81 7.81
N VAL A 66 0.35 1.73 7.05
CA VAL A 66 -0.26 1.41 5.76
C VAL A 66 0.12 2.41 4.67
N SER A 67 0.66 1.88 3.55
CA SER A 67 0.77 2.65 2.32
C SER A 67 -0.60 2.88 1.71
N MET A 68 -1.00 4.13 1.57
CA MET A 68 -2.24 4.49 0.89
C MET A 68 -2.16 4.19 -0.61
N ASP A 69 -0.98 4.35 -1.23
CA ASP A 69 -0.77 4.00 -2.63
C ASP A 69 -1.01 2.50 -2.89
N MET A 70 -0.55 1.65 -1.99
CA MET A 70 -0.81 0.20 -2.09
C MET A 70 -2.30 -0.11 -1.92
N LEU A 71 -2.94 0.43 -0.88
CA LEU A 71 -4.32 0.06 -0.55
C LEU A 71 -5.38 0.70 -1.45
N LEU A 72 -5.07 1.81 -2.12
CA LEU A 72 -6.00 2.43 -3.08
C LEU A 72 -5.76 1.93 -4.49
N TYR A 73 -4.50 1.80 -4.90
CA TYR A 73 -4.14 1.62 -6.31
C TYR A 73 -3.37 0.32 -6.59
N GLY A 74 -2.86 -0.35 -5.55
CA GLY A 74 -2.11 -1.58 -5.70
C GLY A 74 -0.60 -1.42 -5.92
N GLY A 75 -0.03 -0.28 -5.52
CA GLY A 75 1.40 -0.01 -5.59
C GLY A 75 1.74 1.39 -6.11
N ILE A 76 3.02 1.72 -6.10
CA ILE A 76 3.49 3.06 -6.53
C ILE A 76 3.28 3.29 -8.03
N VAL A 77 3.68 2.36 -8.89
CA VAL A 77 3.52 2.52 -10.35
C VAL A 77 2.04 2.46 -10.72
N PRO A 78 1.23 1.49 -10.25
CA PRO A 78 -0.21 1.53 -10.46
C PRO A 78 -0.89 2.81 -9.99
N SER A 79 -0.42 3.45 -8.92
CA SER A 79 -0.99 4.73 -8.46
C SER A 79 -0.89 5.85 -9.50
N ARG A 80 0.07 5.74 -10.41
CA ARG A 80 0.30 6.71 -11.50
C ARG A 80 -0.40 6.33 -12.80
N LEU A 81 -0.69 5.03 -12.98
CA LEU A 81 -1.23 4.46 -14.23
C LEU A 81 -2.73 4.14 -14.17
N HIS A 82 -3.34 4.20 -12.98
CA HIS A 82 -4.71 3.73 -12.80
C HIS A 82 -5.74 4.58 -13.54
N HIS A 83 -6.85 3.93 -13.88
CA HIS A 83 -8.07 4.58 -14.39
C HIS A 83 -9.27 4.31 -13.46
N LEU A 84 -9.00 4.17 -12.15
CA LEU A 84 -10.03 3.84 -11.16
C LEU A 84 -10.98 5.02 -10.96
N PRO A 85 -12.31 4.78 -10.95
CA PRO A 85 -13.27 5.79 -10.58
C PRO A 85 -13.11 6.21 -9.11
N GLU A 86 -13.46 7.45 -8.80
CA GLU A 86 -13.46 7.98 -7.42
C GLU A 86 -14.24 7.08 -6.46
N ALA A 87 -15.38 6.54 -6.89
CA ALA A 87 -16.21 5.66 -6.08
C ALA A 87 -15.48 4.40 -5.60
N VAL A 88 -14.60 3.82 -6.42
CA VAL A 88 -13.78 2.66 -6.04
C VAL A 88 -12.78 3.05 -4.97
N CYS A 89 -12.09 4.17 -5.15
CA CYS A 89 -11.11 4.65 -4.18
C CYS A 89 -11.81 5.01 -2.84
N ALA A 90 -12.96 5.67 -2.88
CA ALA A 90 -13.75 5.98 -1.70
C ALA A 90 -14.19 4.73 -0.95
N LYS A 91 -14.65 3.70 -1.66
CA LYS A 91 -15.00 2.40 -1.07
C LYS A 91 -13.79 1.74 -0.40
N ARG A 92 -12.63 1.80 -1.02
CA ARG A 92 -11.39 1.26 -0.44
C ARG A 92 -10.99 1.99 0.85
N LEU A 93 -11.16 3.32 0.91
CA LEU A 93 -10.91 4.09 2.13
C LEU A 93 -11.84 3.70 3.29
N GLU A 94 -13.08 3.31 3.02
CA GLU A 94 -14.00 2.85 4.06
C GLU A 94 -13.49 1.61 4.83
N CYS A 95 -12.61 0.81 4.23
CA CYS A 95 -11.99 -0.32 4.90
C CYS A 95 -11.19 0.08 6.15
N LEU A 96 -10.65 1.31 6.21
CA LEU A 96 -10.00 1.82 7.42
C LEU A 96 -10.98 1.93 8.59
N LYS A 97 -12.22 2.30 8.33
CA LYS A 97 -13.28 2.33 9.35
C LYS A 97 -13.66 0.92 9.80
N GLU A 98 -13.68 -0.04 8.88
CA GLU A 98 -13.90 -1.44 9.21
C GLU A 98 -12.80 -1.98 10.13
N ILE A 99 -11.54 -1.66 9.85
CA ILE A 99 -10.41 -2.03 10.70
C ILE A 99 -10.56 -1.45 12.11
N LYS A 100 -10.96 -0.18 12.22
CA LYS A 100 -11.23 0.44 13.53
C LYS A 100 -12.38 -0.22 14.29
N LYS A 101 -13.36 -0.78 13.60
CA LYS A 101 -14.44 -1.56 14.24
C LYS A 101 -13.96 -2.92 14.71
N LEU A 102 -13.07 -3.58 13.93
CA LEU A 102 -12.51 -4.89 14.27
C LEU A 102 -11.53 -4.82 15.46
N GLU A 103 -10.74 -3.74 15.51
CA GLU A 103 -9.77 -3.49 16.59
C GLU A 103 -9.82 -2.01 17.00
N PRO A 104 -10.74 -1.62 17.91
CA PRO A 104 -10.94 -0.22 18.28
C PRO A 104 -9.70 0.47 18.85
N GLY A 105 -8.82 -0.27 19.51
CA GLY A 105 -7.59 0.24 20.12
C GLY A 105 -6.43 0.46 19.14
N ILE A 106 -6.54 -0.02 17.90
CA ILE A 106 -5.43 0.05 16.95
C ILE A 106 -5.09 1.50 16.58
N GLN A 107 -3.79 1.80 16.56
CA GLN A 107 -3.27 3.07 16.03
C GLN A 107 -3.01 2.89 14.53
N ILE A 108 -3.56 3.78 13.70
CA ILE A 108 -3.39 3.70 12.25
C ILE A 108 -2.51 4.85 11.77
N TYR A 109 -1.42 4.50 11.10
CA TYR A 109 -0.51 5.43 10.44
C TYR A 109 -0.55 5.19 8.93
N GLY A 110 -1.26 6.07 8.23
CA GLY A 110 -1.28 6.10 6.77
C GLY A 110 -0.14 6.96 6.23
N PHE A 111 0.56 6.50 5.20
CA PHE A 111 1.52 7.29 4.46
C PHE A 111 1.20 7.24 2.97
N GLN A 112 1.46 8.35 2.29
CA GLN A 112 1.23 8.50 0.87
C GLN A 112 2.38 9.27 0.25
N LEU A 113 2.79 8.85 -0.94
CA LEU A 113 3.82 9.56 -1.67
C LEU A 113 3.23 10.76 -2.43
N ILE A 114 3.97 11.85 -2.42
CA ILE A 114 3.78 12.94 -3.37
C ILE A 114 4.63 12.61 -4.59
N THR A 115 3.97 12.26 -5.68
CA THR A 115 4.67 11.89 -6.91
C THR A 115 5.30 13.12 -7.56
N ARG A 116 6.50 12.94 -8.09
CA ARG A 116 7.18 13.98 -8.87
C ARG A 116 6.44 14.25 -10.18
N ALA A 117 6.56 15.44 -10.71
CA ALA A 117 6.28 15.67 -12.12
C ALA A 117 7.40 15.00 -12.94
N PRO A 118 7.09 14.21 -13.97
CA PRO A 118 8.09 13.58 -14.81
C PRO A 118 8.87 14.64 -15.60
N ALA A 119 10.16 14.39 -15.80
CA ALA A 119 11.05 15.25 -16.58
C ALA A 119 11.29 14.70 -18.01
N ARG A 120 10.53 13.69 -18.41
CA ARG A 120 10.65 13.01 -19.70
C ARG A 120 9.30 12.60 -20.22
N ASP A 121 9.14 12.64 -21.53
CA ASP A 121 8.02 12.02 -22.21
C ASP A 121 8.18 10.49 -22.19
N GLY A 122 7.07 9.78 -22.18
CA GLY A 122 7.05 8.33 -22.26
C GLY A 122 6.16 7.67 -21.21
N SER A 123 5.70 6.48 -21.52
CA SER A 123 4.75 5.71 -20.73
C SER A 123 5.41 4.61 -19.88
N GLY A 124 6.73 4.69 -19.65
CA GLY A 124 7.44 3.66 -18.86
C GLY A 124 6.86 3.43 -17.48
N GLU A 125 6.81 4.48 -16.68
CA GLU A 125 6.21 4.52 -15.34
C GLU A 125 5.17 5.63 -15.22
N GLU A 126 4.79 6.25 -16.33
CA GLU A 126 3.90 7.39 -16.40
C GLU A 126 2.59 7.01 -17.09
N PRO A 127 1.52 7.78 -16.90
CA PRO A 127 0.28 7.58 -17.64
C PRO A 127 0.46 7.62 -19.17
N ASP A 128 -0.36 6.86 -19.88
CA ASP A 128 -0.25 6.71 -21.34
C ASP A 128 -0.28 8.04 -22.09
N TYR A 129 -1.04 9.02 -21.59
CA TYR A 129 -1.12 10.35 -22.21
C TYR A 129 0.19 11.14 -22.17
N TYR A 130 1.19 10.71 -21.39
CA TYR A 130 2.51 11.33 -21.40
C TYR A 130 3.30 11.08 -22.68
N GLU A 131 2.94 10.11 -23.48
CA GLU A 131 3.53 9.93 -24.81
C GLU A 131 3.19 11.11 -25.75
N ASP A 132 2.00 11.69 -25.59
CA ASP A 132 1.50 12.76 -26.43
C ASP A 132 1.59 14.16 -25.77
N TYR A 133 1.44 14.22 -24.45
CA TYR A 133 1.24 15.48 -23.72
C TYR A 133 2.10 15.61 -22.45
N GLY A 134 3.09 14.75 -22.24
CA GLY A 134 3.82 14.66 -21.00
C GLY A 134 4.76 15.82 -20.70
N TYR A 135 5.03 16.66 -21.70
CA TYR A 135 5.96 17.76 -21.54
C TYR A 135 5.46 19.03 -22.21
#